data_c195aa097093a5c196887f99b7d5a146
#
_entry.id   c195aa097093a5c196887f99b7d5a146
#
_cell.length_a   1.000
_cell.length_b   1.000
_cell.length_c   1.000
_cell.angle_alpha   90.00
_cell.angle_beta   90.00
_cell.angle_gamma   90.00
#
_symmetry.space_group_name_H-M   'P 1'
#
loop_
_entity.id
_entity.type
_entity.pdbx_description
1 polymer ?
#
loop_
_entity_poly.entity_id
_entity_poly.type
_entity_poly.pdbx_seq_one_letter_code
_entity_poly.pdbx_strand_id
1 'polypeptide(L)'
;MPRFMTIWLPRWPVQRRLLDRPELRRVPTFVCRRERRGTMTVVSWAWPRPPRPAAAAPARIVPGMSLAEALAVLATAHGSRACRLAEIDHDDPAADLAGLEQLARWCRRFAPAAGVEQAVAGLEPECIHVDVSGTACFFGGEAALVRTAAWTLAARGLHARSAIADTCAAAWAAAHHTDLAPPGSAADVQAPRQCRRWAVVAPGAQRLEAGRDAALSGLPVAALRLDAATVDMLREVGIDTIGGVLRLSAKSLASR
;
A
#
# COMPACT_ATOMS: atom_id res chain seq x y z
N MET A 1 23.10 9.57 6.80
CA MET A 1 22.28 8.39 7.16
C MET A 1 21.60 7.88 5.90
N PRO A 2 21.42 6.56 5.72
CA PRO A 2 20.67 6.04 4.58
C PRO A 2 19.21 6.51 4.66
N ARG A 3 18.60 6.79 3.51
CA ARG A 3 17.20 7.19 3.39
C ARG A 3 16.55 6.45 2.24
N PHE A 4 15.40 5.85 2.48
CA PHE A 4 14.68 5.03 1.50
C PHE A 4 13.29 5.58 1.27
N MET A 5 12.90 5.66 0.01
CA MET A 5 11.54 5.95 -0.39
C MET A 5 10.86 4.64 -0.83
N THR A 6 9.73 4.32 -0.22
CA THR A 6 8.85 3.26 -0.67
C THR A 6 7.69 3.87 -1.43
N ILE A 7 7.42 3.34 -2.62
CA ILE A 7 6.27 3.66 -3.46
C ILE A 7 5.37 2.43 -3.45
N TRP A 8 4.22 2.52 -2.79
CA TRP A 8 3.21 1.47 -2.76
C TRP A 8 2.15 1.72 -3.82
N LEU A 9 1.85 0.70 -4.60
CA LEU A 9 0.88 0.69 -5.70
C LEU A 9 -0.25 -0.29 -5.34
N PRO A 10 -1.19 0.11 -4.48
CA PRO A 10 -2.22 -0.80 -3.99
C PRO A 10 -3.00 -1.42 -5.13
N ARG A 11 -3.17 -2.74 -5.09
CA ARG A 11 -3.85 -3.50 -6.15
C ARG A 11 -3.15 -3.32 -7.51
N TRP A 12 -1.84 -3.44 -7.52
CA TRP A 12 -1.03 -3.28 -8.73
C TRP A 12 -1.55 -4.05 -9.94
N PRO A 13 -2.00 -5.33 -9.84
CA PRO A 13 -2.49 -6.08 -10.99
C PRO A 13 -3.57 -5.35 -11.79
N VAL A 14 -4.56 -4.74 -11.15
CA VAL A 14 -5.58 -3.99 -11.87
C VAL A 14 -5.07 -2.64 -12.37
N GLN A 15 -4.19 -1.97 -11.62
CA GLN A 15 -3.61 -0.70 -12.07
C GLN A 15 -2.82 -0.87 -13.37
N ARG A 16 -2.05 -1.96 -13.50
CA ARG A 16 -1.33 -2.27 -14.74
C ARG A 16 -2.30 -2.40 -15.93
N ARG A 17 -3.41 -3.17 -15.77
CA ARG A 17 -4.44 -3.30 -16.83
C ARG A 17 -5.02 -1.94 -17.22
N LEU A 18 -5.25 -1.06 -16.25
CA LEU A 18 -5.78 0.30 -16.49
C LEU A 18 -4.77 1.23 -17.19
N LEU A 19 -3.47 0.93 -17.12
CA LEU A 19 -2.45 1.63 -17.91
C LEU A 19 -2.46 1.15 -19.36
N ASP A 20 -2.53 -0.17 -19.56
CA ASP A 20 -2.51 -0.78 -20.88
C ASP A 20 -3.83 -0.54 -21.65
N ARG A 21 -4.96 -0.52 -20.93
CA ARG A 21 -6.33 -0.34 -21.45
C ARG A 21 -7.06 0.77 -20.70
N PRO A 22 -6.84 2.06 -21.01
CA PRO A 22 -7.42 3.19 -20.28
C PRO A 22 -8.96 3.26 -20.29
N GLU A 23 -9.61 2.65 -21.27
CA GLU A 23 -11.07 2.52 -21.37
C GLU A 23 -11.68 1.78 -20.18
N LEU A 24 -10.95 0.84 -19.58
CA LEU A 24 -11.37 0.10 -18.39
C LEU A 24 -11.60 0.99 -17.16
N ARG A 25 -11.07 2.21 -17.15
CA ARG A 25 -11.33 3.17 -16.06
C ARG A 25 -12.81 3.58 -15.94
N ARG A 26 -13.61 3.25 -16.94
CA ARG A 26 -15.05 3.60 -17.00
C ARG A 26 -15.98 2.48 -16.55
N VAL A 27 -15.45 1.29 -16.36
CA VAL A 27 -16.20 0.09 -15.98
C VAL A 27 -15.59 -0.58 -14.75
N PRO A 28 -16.38 -1.31 -13.94
CA PRO A 28 -15.85 -2.16 -12.91
C PRO A 28 -14.93 -3.21 -13.55
N THR A 29 -13.72 -3.37 -13.03
CA THR A 29 -12.74 -4.30 -13.56
C THR A 29 -12.23 -5.20 -12.44
N PHE A 30 -12.22 -6.51 -12.67
CA PHE A 30 -11.70 -7.53 -11.78
C PHE A 30 -10.54 -8.27 -12.43
N VAL A 31 -9.48 -8.46 -11.70
CA VAL A 31 -8.40 -9.40 -12.04
C VAL A 31 -8.61 -10.63 -11.19
N CYS A 32 -8.78 -11.79 -11.83
CA CYS A 32 -9.17 -13.02 -11.17
C CYS A 32 -8.19 -14.16 -11.47
N ARG A 33 -7.92 -14.98 -10.43
CA ARG A 33 -7.16 -16.21 -10.54
C ARG A 33 -8.12 -17.39 -10.64
N ARG A 34 -7.84 -18.31 -11.55
CA ARG A 34 -8.58 -19.56 -11.65
C ARG A 34 -7.98 -20.58 -10.71
N GLU A 35 -8.76 -21.02 -9.75
CA GLU A 35 -8.37 -22.08 -8.81
C GLU A 35 -8.46 -23.46 -9.46
N ARG A 36 -7.78 -24.47 -8.86
CA ARG A 36 -7.74 -25.86 -9.37
C ARG A 36 -9.12 -26.48 -9.57
N ARG A 37 -10.13 -26.07 -8.79
CA ARG A 37 -11.51 -26.55 -8.88
C ARG A 37 -12.39 -25.74 -9.85
N GLY A 38 -11.80 -24.84 -10.65
CA GLY A 38 -12.51 -24.03 -11.62
C GLY A 38 -13.14 -22.75 -11.07
N THR A 39 -13.11 -22.53 -9.76
CA THR A 39 -13.59 -21.30 -9.12
C THR A 39 -12.68 -20.14 -9.50
N MET A 40 -13.28 -18.99 -9.80
CA MET A 40 -12.56 -17.73 -10.00
C MET A 40 -12.50 -16.96 -8.68
N THR A 41 -11.29 -16.63 -8.22
CA THR A 41 -11.07 -15.81 -7.02
C THR A 41 -10.51 -14.44 -7.41
N VAL A 42 -10.99 -13.40 -6.74
CA VAL A 42 -10.59 -12.01 -7.01
C VAL A 42 -9.21 -11.77 -6.40
N VAL A 43 -8.25 -11.40 -7.24
CA VAL A 43 -6.90 -10.96 -6.84
C VAL A 43 -6.88 -9.45 -6.64
N SER A 44 -7.47 -8.72 -7.59
CA SER A 44 -7.44 -7.26 -7.60
C SER A 44 -8.68 -6.70 -8.30
N TRP A 45 -9.06 -5.46 -7.98
CA TRP A 45 -10.23 -4.83 -8.61
C TRP A 45 -10.12 -3.31 -8.63
N ALA A 46 -10.81 -2.71 -9.59
CA ALA A 46 -11.06 -1.29 -9.66
C ALA A 46 -12.49 -1.02 -10.15
N TRP A 47 -13.04 0.12 -9.78
CA TRP A 47 -14.26 0.63 -10.40
C TRP A 47 -14.22 2.13 -10.62
N PRO A 48 -15.05 2.61 -11.54
CA PRO A 48 -15.18 4.02 -11.78
C PRO A 48 -15.52 4.74 -10.48
N ARG A 49 -14.90 5.88 -10.25
CA ARG A 49 -15.21 6.72 -9.10
C ARG A 49 -16.70 7.08 -9.16
N PRO A 50 -17.51 6.76 -8.16
CA PRO A 50 -18.91 7.15 -8.17
C PRO A 50 -19.01 8.69 -8.22
N PRO A 51 -19.96 9.27 -8.94
CA PRO A 51 -20.12 10.72 -9.06
C PRO A 51 -20.50 11.39 -7.73
N ARG A 52 -20.93 10.63 -6.72
CA ARG A 52 -21.24 11.10 -5.36
C ARG A 52 -20.83 10.02 -4.34
N PRO A 53 -20.38 10.41 -3.13
CA PRO A 53 -20.22 9.44 -2.04
C PRO A 53 -21.61 8.84 -1.77
N ALA A 54 -21.76 7.55 -2.03
CA ALA A 54 -22.94 6.82 -1.59
C ALA A 54 -22.93 6.82 -0.06
N ALA A 55 -24.08 7.14 0.54
CA ALA A 55 -24.26 7.16 2.01
C ALA A 55 -24.14 5.76 2.67
N ALA A 56 -24.00 4.70 1.90
CA ALA A 56 -23.78 3.35 2.36
C ALA A 56 -22.28 3.06 2.49
N ALA A 57 -21.88 2.35 3.56
CA ALA A 57 -20.53 1.83 3.72
C ALA A 57 -20.12 1.09 2.43
N PRO A 58 -18.92 1.34 1.89
CA PRO A 58 -18.50 0.72 0.64
C PRO A 58 -18.51 -0.79 0.82
N ALA A 59 -19.24 -1.46 -0.07
CA ALA A 59 -19.24 -2.90 -0.16
C ALA A 59 -17.79 -3.40 -0.21
N ARG A 60 -17.41 -4.23 0.76
CA ARG A 60 -16.01 -4.58 0.99
C ARG A 60 -15.67 -5.83 0.19
N ILE A 61 -15.15 -5.64 -1.02
CA ILE A 61 -14.47 -6.70 -1.74
C ILE A 61 -13.07 -6.84 -1.16
N VAL A 62 -12.66 -8.07 -0.93
CA VAL A 62 -11.34 -8.42 -0.41
C VAL A 62 -10.67 -9.43 -1.35
N PRO A 63 -9.33 -9.43 -1.47
CA PRO A 63 -8.62 -10.47 -2.19
C PRO A 63 -8.96 -11.86 -1.65
N GLY A 64 -9.04 -12.86 -2.53
CA GLY A 64 -9.43 -14.23 -2.18
C GLY A 64 -10.95 -14.49 -2.18
N MET A 65 -11.78 -13.46 -2.24
CA MET A 65 -13.25 -13.60 -2.41
C MET A 65 -13.57 -14.24 -3.76
N SER A 66 -14.59 -15.09 -3.84
CA SER A 66 -15.04 -15.62 -5.12
C SER A 66 -15.58 -14.50 -6.02
N LEU A 67 -15.42 -14.64 -7.34
CA LEU A 67 -15.96 -13.67 -8.29
C LEU A 67 -17.48 -13.51 -8.15
N ALA A 68 -18.21 -14.60 -7.86
CA ALA A 68 -19.66 -14.57 -7.67
C ALA A 68 -20.06 -13.69 -6.47
N GLU A 69 -19.38 -13.86 -5.33
CA GLU A 69 -19.57 -13.02 -4.15
C GLU A 69 -19.20 -11.57 -4.43
N ALA A 70 -18.07 -11.31 -5.10
CA ALA A 70 -17.64 -9.97 -5.46
C ALA A 70 -18.65 -9.26 -6.37
N LEU A 71 -19.23 -9.97 -7.36
CA LEU A 71 -20.29 -9.44 -8.21
C LEU A 71 -21.58 -9.20 -7.43
N ALA A 72 -21.95 -10.05 -6.47
CA ALA A 72 -23.11 -9.82 -5.61
C ALA A 72 -22.93 -8.55 -4.75
N VAL A 73 -21.71 -8.37 -4.19
CA VAL A 73 -21.32 -7.15 -3.49
C VAL A 73 -21.41 -5.92 -4.39
N LEU A 74 -20.89 -6.01 -5.62
CA LEU A 74 -20.99 -4.95 -6.62
C LEU A 74 -22.44 -4.61 -6.97
N ALA A 75 -23.29 -5.65 -7.16
CA ALA A 75 -24.72 -5.48 -7.46
C ALA A 75 -25.45 -4.73 -6.36
N THR A 76 -25.18 -5.07 -5.10
CA THR A 76 -25.78 -4.41 -3.94
C THR A 76 -25.38 -2.94 -3.84
N ALA A 77 -24.09 -2.63 -4.13
CA ALA A 77 -23.56 -1.27 -4.00
C ALA A 77 -23.89 -0.36 -5.21
N HIS A 78 -23.92 -0.91 -6.42
CA HIS A 78 -23.95 -0.15 -7.67
C HIS A 78 -25.04 -0.62 -8.66
N GLY A 79 -25.84 -1.59 -8.27
CA GLY A 79 -26.92 -2.15 -9.07
C GLY A 79 -26.46 -3.19 -10.10
N SER A 80 -27.41 -4.02 -10.59
CA SER A 80 -27.16 -5.13 -11.52
C SER A 80 -26.58 -4.68 -12.88
N ARG A 81 -26.78 -3.42 -13.27
CA ARG A 81 -26.15 -2.86 -14.48
C ARG A 81 -24.63 -2.82 -14.38
N ALA A 82 -24.10 -2.46 -13.18
CA ALA A 82 -22.64 -2.45 -12.96
C ALA A 82 -22.04 -3.85 -13.14
N CYS A 83 -22.72 -4.90 -12.68
CA CYS A 83 -22.27 -6.28 -12.87
C CYS A 83 -22.23 -6.68 -14.34
N ARG A 84 -23.21 -6.28 -15.15
CA ARG A 84 -23.24 -6.59 -16.59
C ARG A 84 -22.16 -5.86 -17.39
N LEU A 85 -21.67 -4.73 -16.88
CA LEU A 85 -20.60 -3.95 -17.49
C LEU A 85 -19.22 -4.29 -16.91
N ALA A 86 -19.17 -5.19 -15.91
CA ALA A 86 -17.92 -5.56 -15.27
C ALA A 86 -17.02 -6.34 -16.25
N GLU A 87 -15.80 -5.87 -16.38
CA GLU A 87 -14.74 -6.54 -17.12
C GLU A 87 -13.99 -7.51 -16.20
N ILE A 88 -13.76 -8.73 -16.68
CA ILE A 88 -13.08 -9.78 -15.93
C ILE A 88 -11.82 -10.16 -16.69
N ASP A 89 -10.68 -9.94 -16.10
CA ASP A 89 -9.37 -10.25 -16.65
C ASP A 89 -8.69 -11.37 -15.86
N HIS A 90 -7.78 -12.09 -16.50
CA HIS A 90 -7.02 -13.14 -15.84
C HIS A 90 -5.80 -12.58 -15.11
N ASP A 91 -5.49 -13.18 -13.98
CA ASP A 91 -4.26 -12.94 -13.23
C ASP A 91 -3.03 -13.37 -14.03
N ASP A 92 -2.02 -12.51 -14.05
CA ASP A 92 -0.74 -12.75 -14.72
C ASP A 92 0.40 -12.18 -13.86
N PRO A 93 0.84 -12.92 -12.83
CA PRO A 93 1.88 -12.47 -11.90
C PRO A 93 3.21 -12.14 -12.59
N ALA A 94 3.54 -12.87 -13.69
CA ALA A 94 4.78 -12.63 -14.41
C ALA A 94 4.77 -11.26 -15.12
N ALA A 95 3.67 -10.93 -15.79
CA ALA A 95 3.50 -9.63 -16.41
C ALA A 95 3.36 -8.51 -15.36
N ASP A 96 2.76 -8.79 -14.21
CA ASP A 96 2.64 -7.83 -13.12
C ASP A 96 4.02 -7.50 -12.52
N LEU A 97 4.87 -8.51 -12.31
CA LEU A 97 6.26 -8.31 -11.87
C LEU A 97 7.07 -7.54 -12.92
N ALA A 98 7.00 -7.94 -14.19
CA ALA A 98 7.70 -7.24 -15.28
C ALA A 98 7.30 -5.76 -15.38
N GLY A 99 6.01 -5.47 -15.19
CA GLY A 99 5.49 -4.09 -15.13
C GLY A 99 6.04 -3.29 -13.96
N LEU A 100 6.14 -3.90 -12.75
CA LEU A 100 6.78 -3.26 -11.60
C LEU A 100 8.26 -3.00 -11.83
N GLU A 101 8.98 -3.94 -12.41
CA GLU A 101 10.40 -3.76 -12.75
C GLU A 101 10.61 -2.63 -13.77
N GLN A 102 9.74 -2.53 -14.77
CA GLN A 102 9.76 -1.42 -15.71
C GLN A 102 9.50 -0.08 -15.01
N LEU A 103 8.54 -0.04 -14.09
CA LEU A 103 8.25 1.15 -13.29
C LEU A 103 9.39 1.48 -12.33
N ALA A 104 10.06 0.48 -11.73
CA ALA A 104 11.24 0.69 -10.91
C ALA A 104 12.39 1.31 -11.70
N ARG A 105 12.64 0.80 -12.92
CA ARG A 105 13.60 1.43 -13.85
C ARG A 105 13.24 2.89 -14.15
N TRP A 106 11.96 3.19 -14.35
CA TRP A 106 11.51 4.57 -14.55
C TRP A 106 11.68 5.43 -13.29
N CYS A 107 11.53 4.87 -12.07
CA CYS A 107 11.73 5.56 -10.80
C CYS A 107 13.21 5.97 -10.55
N ARG A 108 14.16 5.43 -11.31
CA ARG A 108 15.58 5.86 -11.26
C ARG A 108 15.81 7.35 -11.58
N ARG A 109 14.79 8.05 -12.05
CA ARG A 109 14.80 9.53 -12.17
C ARG A 109 14.82 10.25 -10.82
N PHE A 110 14.41 9.57 -9.74
CA PHE A 110 14.40 10.14 -8.39
C PHE A 110 15.70 9.84 -7.65
N ALA A 111 16.35 8.72 -7.94
CA ALA A 111 17.62 8.32 -7.38
C ALA A 111 18.20 7.13 -8.18
N PRO A 112 19.53 6.93 -8.22
CA PRO A 112 20.17 5.96 -9.11
C PRO A 112 19.79 4.51 -8.80
N ALA A 113 19.48 4.18 -7.53
CA ALA A 113 19.11 2.83 -7.09
C ALA A 113 17.61 2.74 -6.83
N ALA A 114 16.93 1.88 -7.60
CA ALA A 114 15.53 1.53 -7.41
C ALA A 114 15.33 0.04 -7.73
N GLY A 115 14.51 -0.63 -6.93
CA GLY A 115 14.19 -2.05 -7.09
C GLY A 115 12.78 -2.37 -6.65
N VAL A 116 12.28 -3.52 -7.11
CA VAL A 116 10.99 -4.06 -6.71
C VAL A 116 11.12 -4.77 -5.37
N GLU A 117 10.08 -4.68 -4.56
CA GLU A 117 9.94 -5.46 -3.33
C GLU A 117 10.08 -6.95 -3.62
N GLN A 118 10.78 -7.67 -2.73
CA GLN A 118 10.82 -9.13 -2.83
C GLN A 118 9.46 -9.73 -2.51
N ALA A 119 9.04 -10.70 -3.33
CA ALA A 119 7.84 -11.48 -3.05
C ALA A 119 8.00 -12.20 -1.70
N VAL A 120 7.00 -12.05 -0.84
CA VAL A 120 6.88 -12.82 0.40
C VAL A 120 5.83 -13.89 0.16
N ALA A 121 5.99 -15.07 0.76
CA ALA A 121 5.08 -16.19 0.57
C ALA A 121 3.61 -15.76 0.72
N GLY A 122 2.84 -15.93 -0.35
CA GLY A 122 1.41 -15.57 -0.41
C GLY A 122 1.08 -14.10 -0.68
N LEU A 123 2.10 -13.22 -0.86
CA LEU A 123 1.88 -11.81 -1.18
C LEU A 123 2.60 -11.46 -2.49
N GLU A 124 1.84 -10.97 -3.45
CA GLU A 124 2.39 -10.42 -4.69
C GLU A 124 3.04 -9.07 -4.42
N PRO A 125 4.18 -8.75 -5.08
CA PRO A 125 4.84 -7.46 -4.88
C PRO A 125 3.96 -6.30 -5.38
N GLU A 126 3.83 -5.27 -4.55
CA GLU A 126 3.11 -4.04 -4.88
C GLU A 126 3.96 -2.78 -4.63
N CYS A 127 5.22 -2.95 -4.21
CA CYS A 127 6.07 -1.84 -3.81
C CYS A 127 7.35 -1.74 -4.64
N ILE A 128 7.79 -0.51 -4.82
CA ILE A 128 9.11 -0.15 -5.33
C ILE A 128 9.86 0.58 -4.22
N HIS A 129 11.09 0.15 -3.96
CA HIS A 129 12.00 0.81 -3.05
C HIS A 129 13.05 1.60 -3.83
N VAL A 130 13.31 2.82 -3.39
CA VAL A 130 14.28 3.75 -4.01
C VAL A 130 15.22 4.24 -2.93
N ASP A 131 16.54 4.06 -3.12
CA ASP A 131 17.53 4.64 -2.22
C ASP A 131 17.69 6.12 -2.56
N VAL A 132 17.15 6.98 -1.71
CA VAL A 132 17.18 8.44 -1.88
C VAL A 132 18.25 9.12 -1.04
N SER A 133 19.20 8.36 -0.51
CA SER A 133 20.32 8.86 0.27
C SER A 133 21.08 9.94 -0.52
N GLY A 134 21.13 11.15 0.01
CA GLY A 134 21.82 12.28 -0.62
C GLY A 134 21.14 12.90 -1.85
N THR A 135 20.02 12.34 -2.34
CA THR A 135 19.37 12.89 -3.56
C THR A 135 18.32 13.95 -3.28
N ALA A 136 17.79 14.02 -2.06
CA ALA A 136 16.72 14.94 -1.69
C ALA A 136 17.07 16.43 -1.89
N CYS A 137 18.36 16.79 -1.79
CA CYS A 137 18.81 18.18 -2.01
C CYS A 137 18.54 18.67 -3.44
N PHE A 138 18.57 17.79 -4.45
CA PHE A 138 18.26 18.14 -5.84
C PHE A 138 16.79 18.45 -6.08
N PHE A 139 15.91 18.11 -5.14
CA PHE A 139 14.47 18.32 -5.23
C PHE A 139 13.96 19.40 -4.26
N GLY A 140 14.85 20.01 -3.48
CA GLY A 140 14.47 20.97 -2.43
C GLY A 140 14.03 20.30 -1.12
N GLY A 141 14.55 19.08 -0.83
CA GLY A 141 14.33 18.31 0.38
C GLY A 141 13.43 17.08 0.20
N GLU A 142 13.34 16.26 1.23
CA GLU A 142 12.61 14.97 1.18
C GLU A 142 11.11 15.14 0.93
N ALA A 143 10.48 16.15 1.57
CA ALA A 143 9.06 16.42 1.37
C ALA A 143 8.75 16.83 -0.08
N ALA A 144 9.64 17.60 -0.71
CA ALA A 144 9.50 17.98 -2.12
C ALA A 144 9.74 16.78 -3.05
N LEU A 145 10.74 15.95 -2.76
CA LEU A 145 11.04 14.74 -3.51
C LEU A 145 9.84 13.76 -3.51
N VAL A 146 9.35 13.38 -2.31
CA VAL A 146 8.25 12.40 -2.21
C VAL A 146 6.95 12.94 -2.81
N ARG A 147 6.69 14.23 -2.67
CA ARG A 147 5.55 14.90 -3.30
C ARG A 147 5.67 14.88 -4.82
N THR A 148 6.85 15.18 -5.36
CA THR A 148 7.11 15.11 -6.81
C THR A 148 6.90 13.70 -7.34
N ALA A 149 7.40 12.67 -6.63
CA ALA A 149 7.17 11.28 -6.99
C ALA A 149 5.68 10.94 -7.02
N ALA A 150 4.93 11.27 -5.95
CA ALA A 150 3.50 10.99 -5.85
C ALA A 150 2.69 11.68 -6.97
N TRP A 151 3.01 12.93 -7.30
CA TRP A 151 2.32 13.67 -8.36
C TRP A 151 2.66 13.17 -9.75
N THR A 152 3.93 12.84 -10.00
CA THR A 152 4.36 12.33 -11.30
C THR A 152 3.74 10.96 -11.59
N LEU A 153 3.62 10.10 -10.59
CA LEU A 153 2.90 8.82 -10.70
C LEU A 153 1.40 9.03 -10.94
N ALA A 154 0.79 9.98 -10.22
CA ALA A 154 -0.63 10.31 -10.41
C ALA A 154 -0.91 10.87 -11.82
N ALA A 155 0.00 11.70 -12.37
CA ALA A 155 -0.11 12.21 -13.73
C ALA A 155 -0.04 11.09 -14.80
N ARG A 156 0.62 9.97 -14.49
CA ARG A 156 0.60 8.74 -15.30
C ARG A 156 -0.66 7.89 -15.12
N GLY A 157 -1.58 8.32 -14.27
CA GLY A 157 -2.81 7.60 -13.97
C GLY A 157 -2.63 6.47 -12.94
N LEU A 158 -1.51 6.46 -12.20
CA LEU A 158 -1.26 5.53 -11.11
C LEU A 158 -1.80 6.07 -9.79
N HIS A 159 -2.41 5.18 -9.03
CA HIS A 159 -2.77 5.43 -7.65
C HIS A 159 -1.64 4.90 -6.76
N ALA A 160 -0.73 5.78 -6.37
CA ALA A 160 0.41 5.43 -5.54
C ALA A 160 0.39 6.17 -4.21
N ARG A 161 0.98 5.56 -3.20
CA ARG A 161 1.34 6.20 -1.93
C ARG A 161 2.83 6.03 -1.70
N SER A 162 3.49 7.08 -1.26
CA SER A 162 4.94 7.10 -1.13
C SER A 162 5.35 7.56 0.25
N ALA A 163 6.38 6.96 0.83
CA ALA A 163 6.93 7.44 2.10
C ALA A 163 8.46 7.35 2.12
N ILE A 164 9.10 8.26 2.85
CA ILE A 164 10.54 8.26 3.07
C ILE A 164 10.82 8.00 4.56
N ALA A 165 11.77 7.09 4.83
CA ALA A 165 12.26 6.78 6.18
C ALA A 165 13.72 6.27 6.14
N ASP A 166 14.33 6.01 7.30
CA ASP A 166 15.72 5.52 7.39
C ASP A 166 15.91 4.07 6.94
N THR A 167 14.83 3.29 6.84
CA THR A 167 14.84 1.90 6.37
C THR A 167 13.71 1.64 5.39
N CYS A 168 13.88 0.66 4.49
CA CYS A 168 12.81 0.22 3.60
C CYS A 168 11.56 -0.24 4.38
N ALA A 169 11.75 -0.95 5.50
CA ALA A 169 10.64 -1.42 6.33
C ALA A 169 9.84 -0.28 6.96
N ALA A 170 10.51 0.74 7.50
CA ALA A 170 9.85 1.92 8.05
C ALA A 170 9.14 2.75 6.97
N ALA A 171 9.76 2.92 5.79
CA ALA A 171 9.15 3.58 4.66
C ALA A 171 7.94 2.80 4.14
N TRP A 172 8.00 1.47 4.12
CA TRP A 172 6.89 0.58 3.76
C TRP A 172 5.72 0.75 4.75
N ALA A 173 5.99 0.67 6.05
CA ALA A 173 4.99 0.85 7.10
C ALA A 173 4.30 2.22 6.98
N ALA A 174 5.07 3.28 6.77
CA ALA A 174 4.54 4.63 6.57
C ALA A 174 3.70 4.73 5.28
N ALA A 175 4.13 4.17 4.15
CA ALA A 175 3.39 4.20 2.91
C ALA A 175 2.03 3.47 3.01
N HIS A 176 1.95 2.38 3.76
CA HIS A 176 0.74 1.57 3.91
C HIS A 176 -0.24 2.12 4.96
N HIS A 177 0.27 2.66 6.07
CA HIS A 177 -0.53 2.86 7.27
C HIS A 177 -0.61 4.30 7.80
N THR A 178 0.01 5.30 7.15
CA THR A 178 -0.01 6.69 7.66
C THR A 178 -1.39 7.33 7.77
N ASP A 179 -2.38 6.84 7.04
CA ASP A 179 -3.76 7.33 7.19
C ASP A 179 -4.40 6.90 8.52
N LEU A 180 -3.79 5.91 9.20
CA LEU A 180 -4.28 5.34 10.44
C LEU A 180 -3.58 5.94 11.67
N ALA A 181 -2.58 6.80 11.48
CA ALA A 181 -1.91 7.48 12.59
C ALA A 181 -2.87 8.48 13.26
N PRO A 182 -3.03 8.45 14.59
CA PRO A 182 -3.88 9.39 15.31
C PRO A 182 -3.39 10.84 15.08
N PRO A 183 -4.30 11.81 14.99
CA PRO A 183 -3.94 13.22 14.86
C PRO A 183 -3.13 13.64 16.08
N GLY A 184 -1.91 14.11 15.86
CA GLY A 184 -0.99 14.55 16.91
C GLY A 184 0.24 13.66 17.14
N SER A 185 0.32 12.48 16.51
CA SER A 185 1.49 11.60 16.66
C SER A 185 2.69 11.99 15.78
N ALA A 186 2.57 13.00 14.93
CA ALA A 186 3.69 13.50 14.13
C ALA A 186 3.49 14.98 13.85
N ALA A 187 4.22 15.83 14.58
CA ALA A 187 4.37 17.24 14.27
C ALA A 187 4.95 17.51 12.87
N ASP A 188 5.36 16.48 12.12
CA ASP A 188 6.10 16.58 10.87
C ASP A 188 5.40 15.95 9.65
N VAL A 189 4.13 15.59 9.73
CA VAL A 189 3.38 15.16 8.55
C VAL A 189 2.65 16.34 7.93
N GLN A 190 3.36 17.13 7.14
CA GLN A 190 2.76 18.12 6.26
C GLN A 190 2.06 17.44 5.09
N ALA A 191 0.78 17.14 5.22
CA ALA A 191 -0.06 16.73 4.11
C ALA A 191 -1.44 17.37 4.23
N PRO A 192 -2.05 17.85 3.13
CA PRO A 192 -3.42 18.31 3.15
C PRO A 192 -4.35 17.14 3.54
N ARG A 193 -5.27 17.39 4.48
CA ARG A 193 -6.15 16.40 5.14
C ARG A 193 -7.00 15.52 4.20
N GLN A 194 -7.01 15.77 2.89
CA GLN A 194 -7.93 15.10 1.95
C GLN A 194 -7.28 14.10 0.99
N CYS A 195 -5.96 14.01 0.89
CA CYS A 195 -5.25 13.03 0.05
C CYS A 195 -3.82 12.84 0.54
N ARG A 196 -3.62 12.07 1.61
CA ARG A 196 -2.28 11.71 2.06
C ARG A 196 -1.67 10.67 1.11
N ARG A 197 -1.14 11.13 -0.02
CA ARG A 197 -0.44 10.28 -0.98
C ARG A 197 1.04 10.11 -0.65
N TRP A 198 1.53 10.83 0.34
CA TRP A 198 2.93 10.79 0.73
C TRP A 198 3.14 11.11 2.21
N ALA A 199 4.24 10.60 2.76
CA ALA A 199 4.69 10.85 4.13
C ALA A 199 6.23 10.92 4.19
N VAL A 200 6.75 11.63 5.18
CA VAL A 200 8.17 11.63 5.53
C VAL A 200 8.29 11.34 7.02
N VAL A 201 9.03 10.30 7.37
CA VAL A 201 9.45 10.00 8.74
C VAL A 201 10.78 10.69 8.95
N ALA A 202 10.85 11.58 9.94
CA ALA A 202 12.07 12.34 10.21
C ALA A 202 13.27 11.41 10.49
N PRO A 203 14.50 11.81 10.11
CA PRO A 203 15.69 11.01 10.40
C PRO A 203 15.83 10.69 11.90
N GLY A 204 16.07 9.42 12.22
CA GLY A 204 16.16 8.93 13.60
C GLY A 204 14.84 8.76 14.34
N ALA A 205 13.74 9.35 13.87
CA ALA A 205 12.44 9.33 14.57
C ALA A 205 11.78 7.95 14.66
N GLN A 206 12.25 6.97 13.91
CA GLN A 206 11.78 5.58 13.98
C GLN A 206 12.40 4.79 15.14
N ARG A 207 13.42 5.32 15.80
CA ARG A 207 14.07 4.68 16.96
C ARG A 207 13.27 4.96 18.22
N LEU A 208 13.10 3.93 19.04
CA LEU A 208 12.59 4.08 20.38
C LEU A 208 13.70 4.69 21.25
N GLU A 209 13.52 5.93 21.67
CA GLU A 209 14.41 6.58 22.63
C GLU A 209 13.72 6.67 23.99
N ALA A 210 14.51 6.65 25.08
CA ALA A 210 13.99 6.78 26.44
C ALA A 210 13.17 8.07 26.57
N GLY A 211 11.85 7.93 26.85
CA GLY A 211 10.93 9.04 27.02
C GLY A 211 10.28 9.60 25.76
N ARG A 212 10.55 9.03 24.58
CA ARG A 212 9.86 9.37 23.32
C ARG A 212 9.35 8.12 22.62
N ASP A 213 8.10 8.14 22.21
CA ASP A 213 7.58 7.13 21.30
C ASP A 213 8.20 7.30 19.91
N ALA A 214 8.60 6.19 19.28
CA ALA A 214 9.05 6.24 17.89
C ALA A 214 7.91 6.74 16.99
N ALA A 215 8.24 7.47 15.93
CA ALA A 215 7.26 8.06 15.01
C ALA A 215 6.24 7.06 14.43
N LEU A 216 6.61 5.78 14.38
CA LEU A 216 5.76 4.70 13.88
C LEU A 216 5.02 3.94 14.99
N SER A 217 5.16 4.33 16.26
CA SER A 217 4.58 3.61 17.41
C SER A 217 3.06 3.48 17.33
N GLY A 218 2.38 4.48 16.77
CA GLY A 218 0.92 4.48 16.62
C GLY A 218 0.40 3.63 15.46
N LEU A 219 1.27 3.10 14.59
CA LEU A 219 0.85 2.26 13.47
C LEU A 219 0.41 0.87 13.96
N PRO A 220 -0.52 0.21 13.24
CA PRO A 220 -1.00 -1.12 13.60
C PRO A 220 0.14 -2.14 13.55
N VAL A 221 0.04 -3.18 14.37
CA VAL A 221 1.04 -4.28 14.43
C VAL A 221 1.25 -4.96 13.07
N ALA A 222 0.23 -4.98 12.21
CA ALA A 222 0.34 -5.47 10.82
C ALA A 222 1.40 -4.72 9.99
N ALA A 223 1.76 -3.49 10.38
CA ALA A 223 2.82 -2.72 9.73
C ALA A 223 4.23 -3.30 9.95
N LEU A 224 4.40 -4.26 10.86
CA LEU A 224 5.65 -5.02 11.05
C LEU A 224 5.84 -6.14 10.02
N ARG A 225 4.86 -6.39 9.15
CA ARG A 225 4.88 -7.45 8.12
C ARG A 225 5.04 -8.86 8.71
N LEU A 226 4.51 -9.07 9.89
CA LEU A 226 4.40 -10.39 10.49
C LEU A 226 3.33 -11.20 9.76
N ASP A 227 3.40 -12.53 9.86
CA ASP A 227 2.34 -13.39 9.34
C ASP A 227 1.00 -13.14 10.04
N ALA A 228 -0.10 -13.48 9.36
CA ALA A 228 -1.44 -13.19 9.85
C ALA A 228 -1.74 -13.84 11.22
N ALA A 229 -1.26 -15.06 11.43
CA ALA A 229 -1.49 -15.77 12.69
C ALA A 229 -0.78 -15.08 13.87
N THR A 230 0.44 -14.60 13.67
CA THR A 230 1.19 -13.80 14.65
C THR A 230 0.49 -12.46 14.93
N VAL A 231 -0.02 -11.79 13.89
CA VAL A 231 -0.76 -10.53 14.05
C VAL A 231 -2.04 -10.76 14.86
N ASP A 232 -2.79 -11.82 14.58
CA ASP A 232 -4.04 -12.13 15.27
C ASP A 232 -3.76 -12.51 16.72
N MET A 233 -2.73 -13.30 17.00
CA MET A 233 -2.30 -13.65 18.37
C MET A 233 -1.90 -12.39 19.19
N LEU A 234 -1.20 -11.43 18.57
CA LEU A 234 -0.86 -10.17 19.26
C LEU A 234 -2.11 -9.36 19.59
N ARG A 235 -3.07 -9.30 18.68
CA ARG A 235 -4.36 -8.62 18.91
C ARG A 235 -5.19 -9.26 19.99
N GLU A 236 -5.22 -10.59 20.06
CA GLU A 236 -5.93 -11.34 21.12
C GLU A 236 -5.42 -10.99 22.53
N VAL A 237 -4.13 -10.66 22.66
CA VAL A 237 -3.54 -10.21 23.92
C VAL A 237 -3.54 -8.66 24.08
N GLY A 238 -4.29 -7.94 23.23
CA GLY A 238 -4.47 -6.49 23.33
C GLY A 238 -3.30 -5.67 22.77
N ILE A 239 -2.46 -6.25 21.91
CA ILE A 239 -1.33 -5.56 21.30
C ILE A 239 -1.67 -5.22 19.84
N ASP A 240 -2.25 -4.04 19.64
CA ASP A 240 -2.72 -3.59 18.33
C ASP A 240 -1.72 -2.72 17.56
N THR A 241 -0.69 -2.19 18.24
CA THR A 241 0.23 -1.20 17.67
C THR A 241 1.70 -1.63 17.78
N ILE A 242 2.55 -1.05 16.91
CA ILE A 242 4.01 -1.21 16.99
C ILE A 242 4.52 -0.79 18.38
N GLY A 243 4.03 0.32 18.92
CA GLY A 243 4.41 0.77 20.26
C GLY A 243 4.05 -0.22 21.36
N GLY A 244 2.95 -0.97 21.20
CA GLY A 244 2.61 -2.09 22.07
C GLY A 244 3.68 -3.18 22.06
N VAL A 245 4.12 -3.60 20.86
CA VAL A 245 5.19 -4.60 20.71
C VAL A 245 6.52 -4.12 21.28
N LEU A 246 6.89 -2.86 21.03
CA LEU A 246 8.17 -2.29 21.51
C LEU A 246 8.26 -2.21 23.05
N ARG A 247 7.10 -2.20 23.75
CA ARG A 247 7.04 -2.23 25.22
C ARG A 247 7.18 -3.64 25.80
N LEU A 248 7.08 -4.70 24.99
CA LEU A 248 7.30 -6.07 25.45
C LEU A 248 8.78 -6.29 25.77
N SER A 249 9.08 -6.96 26.87
CA SER A 249 10.44 -7.39 27.16
C SER A 249 10.87 -8.50 26.19
N ALA A 250 12.15 -8.52 25.79
CA ALA A 250 12.68 -9.60 24.96
C ALA A 250 12.43 -11.00 25.57
N LYS A 251 12.42 -11.12 26.92
CA LYS A 251 12.09 -12.35 27.63
C LYS A 251 10.64 -12.79 27.43
N SER A 252 9.69 -11.83 27.35
CA SER A 252 8.28 -12.13 27.11
C SER A 252 7.99 -12.60 25.69
N LEU A 253 8.83 -12.20 24.73
CA LEU A 253 8.73 -12.63 23.32
C LEU A 253 9.33 -14.03 23.09
N ALA A 254 10.38 -14.39 23.86
CA ALA A 254 11.09 -15.67 23.70
C ALA A 254 10.42 -16.85 24.45
N SER A 255 9.44 -16.59 25.33
CA SER A 255 8.80 -17.60 26.17
C SER A 255 7.48 -18.14 25.61
N ARG A 256 7.16 -17.84 24.37
CA ARG A 256 5.98 -18.33 23.63
C ARG A 256 6.41 -18.73 22.22
#